data_5c548843634702a1bd80bdc078d8ec24
#
_entry.id   5c548843634702a1bd80bdc078d8ec24
#
_cell.length_a   1.000
_cell.length_b   1.000
_cell.length_c   1.000
_cell.angle_alpha   90.00
_cell.angle_beta   90.00
_cell.angle_gamma   90.00
#
_symmetry.space_group_name_H-M   'P 1'
#
loop_
_entity.id
_entity.type
_entity.pdbx_description
1 polymer ?
#
loop_
_entity_poly.entity_id
_entity_poly.type
_entity_poly.pdbx_seq_one_letter_code
_entity_poly.pdbx_strand_id
1 'polypeptide(L)'
;MTAAPIDIDPTRIDVRAATSSSGTVVCVSGEVDSTTAPGLRNCLLEVVARPGDTPIEVDLQGVTFLDSAGLSALATAHRAATAAGRVLQMRCGTTRAVVRPLQITGLWSVFTVVE
;
A
#
# COMPACT_ATOMS: atom_id res chain seq x y z
N MET A 1 1.01 10.84 27.63
CA MET A 1 0.62 10.01 27.01
C MET A 1 1.14 10.01 25.71
N THR A 2 1.35 9.12 25.32
CA THR A 2 1.83 9.11 24.25
C THR A 2 0.96 9.12 23.24
N ALA A 3 0.98 9.80 22.55
CA ALA A 3 0.18 9.79 21.60
C ALA A 3 0.59 8.83 20.68
N ALA A 4 -0.03 7.97 20.69
CA ALA A 4 0.08 7.19 19.71
C ALA A 4 -0.31 7.83 18.51
N PRO A 5 0.35 7.82 17.66
CA PRO A 5 0.06 8.50 16.64
C PRO A 5 -0.82 7.75 15.83
N ILE A 6 -1.19 7.60 15.27
CA ILE A 6 -1.85 7.29 14.48
C ILE A 6 -2.00 6.25 14.11
N ASP A 7 -2.39 5.84 14.06
CA ASP A 7 -2.44 5.12 13.88
C ASP A 7 -3.07 4.12 13.26
N ILE A 8 -2.66 3.08 13.19
CA ILE A 8 -3.20 1.90 12.61
C ILE A 8 -3.98 1.21 13.66
N ASP A 9 -5.25 1.06 13.46
CA ASP A 9 -6.10 0.30 14.36
C ASP A 9 -5.86 -1.19 14.04
N PRO A 10 -5.20 -1.92 14.93
CA PRO A 10 -4.87 -3.32 14.65
C PRO A 10 -6.07 -4.25 14.57
N THR A 11 -7.27 -3.78 14.94
CA THR A 11 -8.48 -4.58 14.78
C THR A 11 -9.08 -4.44 13.39
N ARG A 12 -8.67 -3.44 12.63
CA ARG A 12 -9.23 -3.15 11.30
C ARG A 12 -8.23 -3.35 10.19
N ILE A 13 -6.97 -3.04 10.42
CA ILE A 13 -5.94 -3.13 9.40
C ILE A 13 -4.66 -3.64 10.03
N ASP A 14 -3.92 -4.43 9.29
CA ASP A 14 -2.58 -4.87 9.66
C ASP A 14 -1.64 -4.54 8.50
N VAL A 15 -0.53 -3.90 8.80
CA VAL A 15 0.46 -3.52 7.79
C VAL A 15 1.83 -3.98 8.30
N ARG A 16 2.49 -4.85 7.54
CA ARG A 16 3.79 -5.39 7.92
C ARG A 16 4.77 -5.28 6.77
N ALA A 17 5.93 -4.76 7.04
CA ALA A 17 6.99 -4.63 6.05
C ALA A 17 8.12 -5.60 6.38
N ALA A 18 8.57 -6.34 5.39
CA ALA A 18 9.70 -7.25 5.50
C ALA A 18 10.70 -6.93 4.40
N THR A 19 11.95 -6.70 4.78
CA THR A 19 13.00 -6.34 3.83
C THR A 19 14.02 -7.46 3.72
N SER A 20 14.41 -7.76 2.49
CA SER A 20 15.46 -8.72 2.19
C SER A 20 16.40 -8.13 1.13
N SER A 21 17.40 -8.89 0.72
CA SER A 21 18.31 -8.44 -0.34
C SER A 21 17.60 -8.25 -1.68
N SER A 22 16.46 -8.92 -1.88
CA SER A 22 15.72 -8.82 -3.15
C SER A 22 14.68 -7.71 -3.15
N GLY A 23 14.43 -7.06 -2.02
CA GLY A 23 13.48 -5.96 -1.95
C GLY A 23 12.70 -5.94 -0.65
N THR A 24 11.67 -5.10 -0.62
CA THR A 24 10.77 -4.96 0.53
C THR A 24 9.37 -5.36 0.11
N VAL A 25 8.72 -6.17 0.94
CA VAL A 25 7.31 -6.51 0.75
C VAL A 25 6.52 -5.91 1.89
N VAL A 26 5.50 -5.13 1.56
CA VAL A 26 4.59 -4.56 2.55
C VAL A 26 3.27 -5.31 2.41
N CYS A 27 2.95 -6.11 3.40
CA CYS A 27 1.71 -6.88 3.41
C CYS A 27 0.63 -6.10 4.13
N VAL A 28 -0.51 -5.90 3.47
CA VAL A 28 -1.63 -5.16 4.00
C VAL A 28 -2.83 -6.08 4.05
N SER A 29 -3.50 -6.13 5.19
CA SER A 29 -4.74 -6.90 5.32
C SER A 29 -5.76 -6.11 6.12
N GLY A 30 -7.03 -6.43 5.91
CA GLY A 30 -8.13 -5.78 6.60
C GLY A 30 -8.78 -4.67 5.79
N GLU A 31 -9.32 -3.67 6.47
CA GLU A 31 -10.11 -2.62 5.86
C GLU A 31 -9.28 -1.36 5.63
N VAL A 32 -9.27 -0.87 4.42
CA VAL A 32 -8.56 0.37 4.06
C VAL A 32 -9.60 1.42 3.69
N ASP A 33 -9.84 2.34 4.61
CA ASP A 33 -10.84 3.40 4.46
C ASP A 33 -10.27 4.75 4.96
N SER A 34 -11.12 5.75 5.09
CA SER A 34 -10.68 7.08 5.49
C SER A 34 -10.02 7.11 6.87
N THR A 35 -10.32 6.15 7.73
CA THR A 35 -9.73 6.08 9.08
C THR A 35 -8.36 5.41 9.05
N THR A 36 -8.19 4.37 8.23
CA THR A 36 -6.95 3.58 8.22
C THR A 36 -5.97 4.01 7.13
N ALA A 37 -6.44 4.64 6.07
CA ALA A 37 -5.61 5.02 4.93
C ALA A 37 -4.45 5.95 5.29
N PRO A 38 -4.60 6.93 6.20
CA PRO A 38 -3.46 7.79 6.55
C PRO A 38 -2.28 7.00 7.13
N GLY A 39 -2.55 6.01 7.98
CA GLY A 39 -1.48 5.17 8.53
C GLY A 39 -0.81 4.32 7.46
N LEU A 40 -1.60 3.76 6.56
CA LEU A 40 -1.04 3.01 5.43
C LEU A 40 -0.19 3.91 4.54
N ARG A 41 -0.68 5.10 4.20
CA ARG A 41 0.08 6.05 3.40
C ARG A 41 1.42 6.39 4.04
N ASN A 42 1.41 6.69 5.34
CA ASN A 42 2.63 7.05 6.05
C ASN A 42 3.63 5.89 6.08
N CYS A 43 3.15 4.67 6.27
CA CYS A 43 4.00 3.48 6.23
C CYS A 43 4.65 3.30 4.85
N LEU A 44 3.86 3.43 3.79
CA LEU A 44 4.38 3.28 2.43
C LEU A 44 5.38 4.39 2.08
N LEU A 45 5.09 5.63 2.46
CA LEU A 45 6.01 6.74 2.20
C LEU A 45 7.33 6.55 2.95
N GLU A 46 7.27 6.02 4.16
CA GLU A 46 8.48 5.72 4.91
C GLU A 46 9.33 4.65 4.22
N VAL A 47 8.69 3.60 3.71
CA VAL A 47 9.39 2.55 2.98
C VAL A 47 10.03 3.11 1.70
N VAL A 48 9.31 3.94 0.96
CA VAL A 48 9.82 4.56 -0.27
C VAL A 48 11.03 5.45 0.05
N ALA A 49 11.02 6.12 1.20
CA ALA A 49 12.09 7.04 1.57
C ALA A 49 13.35 6.33 2.05
N ARG A 50 13.31 5.04 2.32
CA ARG A 50 14.51 4.31 2.76
C ARG A 50 15.55 4.28 1.64
N PRO A 51 16.84 4.34 1.98
CA PRO A 51 17.89 4.27 0.97
C PRO A 51 17.85 2.95 0.20
N GLY A 52 18.21 3.01 -1.07
CA GLY A 52 18.30 1.82 -1.90
C GLY A 52 17.44 1.92 -3.14
N ASP A 53 17.65 0.97 -4.03
CA ASP A 53 16.94 0.92 -5.30
C ASP A 53 16.24 -0.42 -5.52
N THR A 54 16.17 -1.26 -4.49
CA THR A 54 15.49 -2.54 -4.61
C THR A 54 13.97 -2.33 -4.76
N PRO A 55 13.28 -3.24 -5.42
CA PRO A 55 11.84 -3.10 -5.63
C PRO A 55 11.05 -3.14 -4.33
N ILE A 56 9.92 -2.45 -4.34
CA ILE A 56 8.95 -2.49 -3.25
C ILE A 56 7.70 -3.15 -3.79
N GLU A 57 7.23 -4.17 -3.11
CA GLU A 57 5.97 -4.82 -3.45
C GLU A 57 4.96 -4.55 -2.34
N VAL A 58 3.78 -4.08 -2.72
CA VAL A 58 2.66 -3.91 -1.79
C VAL A 58 1.70 -5.06 -2.04
N ASP A 59 1.58 -5.95 -1.07
CA ASP A 59 0.71 -7.11 -1.18
C ASP A 59 -0.64 -6.78 -0.56
N LEU A 60 -1.66 -6.69 -1.39
CA LEU A 60 -3.00 -6.29 -1.01
C LEU A 60 -3.97 -7.46 -0.98
N GLN A 61 -3.48 -8.68 -1.09
CA GLN A 61 -4.35 -9.86 -1.18
C GLN A 61 -5.19 -10.08 0.07
N GLY A 62 -4.74 -9.58 1.22
CA GLY A 62 -5.49 -9.68 2.47
C GLY A 62 -6.46 -8.53 2.72
N VAL A 63 -6.59 -7.59 1.80
CA VAL A 63 -7.49 -6.44 1.98
C VAL A 63 -8.92 -6.86 1.71
N THR A 64 -9.82 -6.53 2.63
CA THR A 64 -11.23 -6.90 2.55
C THR A 64 -12.12 -5.73 2.15
N PHE A 65 -11.62 -4.51 2.24
CA PHE A 65 -12.35 -3.30 1.86
C PHE A 65 -11.35 -2.23 1.44
N LEU A 66 -11.63 -1.54 0.34
CA LEU A 66 -10.77 -0.49 -0.18
C LEU A 66 -11.66 0.59 -0.80
N ASP A 67 -11.64 1.78 -0.23
CA ASP A 67 -12.41 2.91 -0.74
C ASP A 67 -11.49 3.96 -1.39
N SER A 68 -12.05 5.12 -1.71
CA SER A 68 -11.30 6.17 -2.39
C SER A 68 -10.14 6.70 -1.55
N ALA A 69 -10.26 6.71 -0.22
CA ALA A 69 -9.15 7.12 0.64
C ALA A 69 -7.99 6.14 0.55
N GLY A 70 -8.29 4.85 0.51
CA GLY A 70 -7.27 3.82 0.32
C GLY A 70 -6.62 3.92 -1.05
N LEU A 71 -7.41 4.12 -2.10
CA LEU A 71 -6.86 4.31 -3.45
C LEU A 71 -5.95 5.53 -3.52
N SER A 72 -6.33 6.62 -2.84
CA SER A 72 -5.51 7.82 -2.78
C SER A 72 -4.18 7.57 -2.08
N ALA A 73 -4.19 6.79 -1.00
CA ALA A 73 -2.97 6.42 -0.28
C ALA A 73 -2.02 5.63 -1.19
N LEU A 74 -2.55 4.67 -1.93
CA LEU A 74 -1.76 3.87 -2.87
C LEU A 74 -1.22 4.73 -4.01
N ALA A 75 -2.03 5.64 -4.54
CA ALA A 75 -1.60 6.55 -5.60
C ALA A 75 -0.49 7.49 -5.13
N THR A 76 -0.60 7.98 -3.89
CA THR A 76 0.43 8.84 -3.31
C THR A 76 1.76 8.08 -3.19
N ALA A 77 1.71 6.84 -2.71
CA ALA A 77 2.91 6.02 -2.60
C ALA A 77 3.52 5.72 -3.97
N HIS A 78 2.69 5.44 -4.96
CA HIS A 78 3.14 5.18 -6.32
C HIS A 78 3.87 6.40 -6.90
N ARG A 79 3.29 7.58 -6.74
CA ARG A 79 3.93 8.82 -7.23
C ARG A 79 5.25 9.09 -6.52
N ALA A 80 5.29 8.87 -5.21
CA ALA A 80 6.52 9.06 -4.43
C ALA A 80 7.61 8.10 -4.89
N ALA A 81 7.26 6.84 -5.14
CA ALA A 81 8.22 5.85 -5.63
C ALA A 81 8.76 6.25 -7.00
N THR A 82 7.87 6.66 -7.91
CA THR A 82 8.27 7.09 -9.24
C THR A 82 9.22 8.29 -9.16
N ALA A 83 8.91 9.26 -8.31
CA ALA A 83 9.77 10.43 -8.13
C ALA A 83 11.14 10.06 -7.55
N ALA A 84 11.20 9.02 -6.75
CA ALA A 84 12.45 8.53 -6.16
C ALA A 84 13.20 7.55 -7.07
N GLY A 85 12.68 7.26 -8.25
CA GLY A 85 13.29 6.28 -9.15
C GLY A 85 13.16 4.86 -8.65
N ARG A 86 12.19 4.58 -7.78
CA ARG A 86 11.98 3.25 -7.22
C ARG A 86 10.84 2.53 -7.92
N VAL A 87 11.00 1.22 -8.07
CA VAL A 87 9.92 0.38 -8.60
C VAL A 87 9.01 0.01 -7.46
N LEU A 88 7.73 0.34 -7.58
CA LEU A 88 6.72 -0.07 -6.62
C LEU A 88 5.67 -0.88 -7.38
N GLN A 89 5.50 -2.13 -6.95
CA GLN A 89 4.58 -3.07 -7.58
C GLN A 89 3.45 -3.38 -6.60
N MET A 90 2.29 -3.74 -7.14
CA MET A 90 1.14 -4.11 -6.32
C MET A 90 0.70 -5.52 -6.66
N ARG A 91 0.57 -6.34 -5.64
CA ARG A 91 0.08 -7.71 -5.79
C ARG A 91 -1.34 -7.75 -5.27
N CYS A 92 -2.29 -7.89 -6.18
CA CYS A 92 -3.71 -7.81 -5.84
C CYS A 92 -4.40 -9.16 -5.85
N GLY A 93 -3.82 -10.15 -6.51
CA GLY A 93 -4.43 -11.46 -6.64
C GLY A 93 -5.79 -11.35 -7.32
N THR A 94 -6.75 -12.10 -6.83
CA THR A 94 -8.11 -12.09 -7.36
C THR A 94 -9.10 -11.44 -6.40
N THR A 95 -8.63 -10.76 -5.38
CA THR A 95 -9.47 -10.15 -4.36
C THR A 95 -10.32 -9.04 -4.95
N ARG A 96 -11.63 -9.23 -5.01
CA ARG A 96 -12.54 -8.26 -5.61
C ARG A 96 -12.53 -6.92 -4.88
N ALA A 97 -12.30 -6.94 -3.57
CA ALA A 97 -12.24 -5.72 -2.78
C ALA A 97 -11.16 -4.77 -3.26
N VAL A 98 -10.11 -5.29 -3.92
CA VAL A 98 -9.00 -4.52 -4.44
C VAL A 98 -9.08 -4.38 -5.96
N VAL A 99 -9.28 -5.49 -6.64
CA VAL A 99 -9.25 -5.53 -8.12
C VAL A 99 -10.34 -4.64 -8.71
N ARG A 100 -11.55 -4.72 -8.17
CA ARG A 100 -12.67 -3.98 -8.74
C ARG A 100 -12.53 -2.46 -8.62
N PRO A 101 -12.19 -1.89 -7.45
CA PRO A 101 -11.95 -0.45 -7.37
C PRO A 101 -10.84 0.03 -8.28
N LEU A 102 -9.76 -0.76 -8.41
CA LEU A 102 -8.66 -0.39 -9.31
C LEU A 102 -9.11 -0.39 -10.76
N GLN A 103 -9.91 -1.37 -11.17
CA GLN A 103 -10.42 -1.44 -12.54
C GLN A 103 -11.40 -0.31 -12.83
N ILE A 104 -12.34 -0.06 -11.92
CA ILE A 104 -13.37 0.97 -12.12
C ILE A 104 -12.75 2.36 -12.22
N THR A 105 -11.72 2.64 -11.44
CA THR A 105 -11.08 3.96 -11.43
C THR A 105 -10.02 4.12 -12.51
N GLY A 106 -9.67 3.05 -13.22
CA GLY A 106 -8.58 3.09 -14.20
C GLY A 106 -7.20 2.99 -13.60
N LEU A 107 -7.07 2.92 -12.27
CA LEU A 107 -5.77 2.81 -11.63
C LEU A 107 -5.08 1.48 -11.89
N TRP A 108 -5.83 0.47 -12.29
CA TRP A 108 -5.26 -0.82 -12.66
C TRP A 108 -4.16 -0.67 -13.72
N SER A 109 -4.36 0.24 -14.69
CA SER A 109 -3.36 0.45 -15.72
C SER A 109 -2.29 1.46 -15.32
N VAL A 110 -2.50 2.23 -14.27
CA VAL A 110 -1.52 3.20 -13.78
C VAL A 110 -0.51 2.51 -12.88
N PHE A 111 -0.98 1.60 -12.01
CA PHE A 111 -0.10 0.90 -11.09
C PHE A 111 0.57 -0.28 -11.81
N THR A 112 1.76 -0.61 -11.34
CA THR A 112 2.45 -1.82 -11.80
C THR A 112 1.88 -2.98 -11.00
N VAL A 113 0.96 -3.72 -11.61
CA VAL A 113 0.29 -4.84 -10.94
C VAL A 113 1.01 -6.14 -11.30
N VAL A 114 1.33 -6.94 -10.30
CA VAL A 114 1.97 -8.24 -10.49
C VAL A 114 1.05 -9.33 -9.98
N GLU A 115 1.20 -10.53 -10.50
CA GLU A 115 0.37 -11.67 -10.13
C GLU A 115 0.95 -12.50 -9.01
#